data_b201ce9c19e287d71e3486c0de5333d1
#
_entry.id   b201ce9c19e287d71e3486c0de5333d1
#
_cell.length_a   1.000
_cell.length_b   1.000
_cell.length_c   1.000
_cell.angle_alpha   90.00
_cell.angle_beta   90.00
_cell.angle_gamma   90.00
#
_symmetry.space_group_name_H-M   'P 1'
#
loop_
_entity.id
_entity.type
_entity.pdbx_description
1 polymer ?
#
loop_
_entity_poly.entity_id
_entity_poly.type
_entity_poly.pdbx_seq_one_letter_code
_entity_poly.pdbx_strand_id
1 'polypeptide(L)'
;MKYILFILLLFISCSKNSESNSSNEDESLASETEQLSNDYYEIYLLEQLNENRGYCIDIKGSKLNADPDNGLQAHTCYSYQGEVSVDQGFDNVKIDDDEFYMPFFDVCMEAENTSASSTLKLRGCNKNEKQKFKFNNNAEIVLNDNTNLCLTVSENSREGGGGTPTHLIRDLTLDNCSTDISSRQKWGLRKAQ
;
A
#
# COMPACT_ATOMS: atom_id res chain seq x y z
N MET A 1 -46.14 -63.42 -1.72
CA MET A 1 -45.49 -64.06 -0.54
C MET A 1 -44.80 -63.00 0.27
N LYS A 2 -45.24 -62.83 1.52
CA LYS A 2 -44.78 -61.85 2.48
C LYS A 2 -43.45 -62.32 3.10
N TYR A 3 -42.49 -61.43 3.25
CA TYR A 3 -41.51 -61.52 4.34
C TYR A 3 -41.31 -60.11 4.94
N ILE A 4 -41.74 -60.04 6.18
CA ILE A 4 -41.52 -58.94 7.12
C ILE A 4 -40.18 -59.21 7.75
N LEU A 5 -39.27 -58.22 7.72
CA LEU A 5 -38.05 -58.29 8.52
C LEU A 5 -38.06 -57.16 9.55
N PHE A 6 -38.13 -57.54 10.78
CA PHE A 6 -37.96 -56.72 11.99
C PHE A 6 -36.52 -56.24 12.08
N ILE A 7 -36.30 -54.97 12.19
CA ILE A 7 -35.01 -54.41 12.61
C ILE A 7 -35.15 -53.75 13.97
N LEU A 8 -34.38 -54.30 14.85
CA LEU A 8 -34.26 -53.99 16.29
C LEU A 8 -33.64 -52.62 16.47
N LEU A 9 -34.34 -51.75 17.24
CA LEU A 9 -33.83 -50.48 17.73
C LEU A 9 -32.89 -50.74 18.92
N LEU A 10 -31.61 -50.43 18.75
CA LEU A 10 -30.69 -50.27 19.86
C LEU A 10 -30.51 -48.77 20.17
N PHE A 11 -31.10 -48.33 21.27
CA PHE A 11 -30.79 -47.03 21.89
C PHE A 11 -29.45 -47.16 22.62
N ILE A 12 -28.44 -46.44 22.12
CA ILE A 12 -27.27 -46.16 22.92
C ILE A 12 -27.36 -44.69 23.36
N SER A 13 -27.65 -44.55 24.64
CA SER A 13 -27.53 -43.30 25.39
C SER A 13 -26.04 -43.01 25.57
N CYS A 14 -25.53 -41.89 25.09
CA CYS A 14 -24.25 -41.40 25.51
C CYS A 14 -24.38 -39.95 26.01
N SER A 15 -23.87 -39.80 27.18
CA SER A 15 -23.91 -38.66 28.09
C SER A 15 -23.31 -37.40 27.50
N LYS A 16 -23.87 -36.24 27.90
CA LYS A 16 -23.34 -34.90 27.74
C LYS A 16 -21.94 -34.78 28.34
N ASN A 17 -21.01 -34.24 27.53
CA ASN A 17 -20.00 -33.33 28.04
C ASN A 17 -19.95 -32.14 27.12
N SER A 18 -20.41 -31.02 27.63
CA SER A 18 -20.21 -29.70 27.06
C SER A 18 -18.80 -29.22 27.46
N GLU A 19 -17.90 -29.15 26.54
CA GLU A 19 -16.74 -28.26 26.64
C GLU A 19 -16.73 -27.34 25.44
N SER A 20 -16.90 -26.06 25.75
CA SER A 20 -16.81 -24.92 24.89
C SER A 20 -15.35 -24.76 24.42
N ASN A 21 -15.10 -24.96 23.14
CA ASN A 21 -13.91 -24.42 22.47
C ASN A 21 -14.34 -23.33 21.47
N SER A 22 -14.51 -22.15 22.02
CA SER A 22 -14.69 -20.93 21.24
C SER A 22 -13.72 -19.90 21.81
N SER A 23 -12.48 -19.89 21.36
CA SER A 23 -11.56 -18.79 21.64
C SER A 23 -10.23 -18.79 20.85
N ASN A 24 -10.03 -19.62 19.81
CA ASN A 24 -8.73 -19.67 19.12
C ASN A 24 -8.72 -19.11 17.67
N GLU A 25 -9.87 -18.78 17.10
CA GLU A 25 -9.91 -18.22 15.73
C GLU A 25 -9.81 -16.68 15.71
N ASP A 26 -10.25 -15.99 16.76
CA ASP A 26 -10.17 -14.53 16.86
C ASP A 26 -8.75 -14.03 17.23
N GLU A 27 -7.98 -14.79 18.02
CA GLU A 27 -6.60 -14.43 18.34
C GLU A 27 -5.64 -14.60 17.15
N SER A 28 -5.91 -15.54 16.25
CA SER A 28 -5.10 -15.78 15.05
C SER A 28 -5.29 -14.67 14.01
N LEU A 29 -6.52 -14.18 13.80
CA LEU A 29 -6.78 -13.08 12.88
C LEU A 29 -6.24 -11.73 13.41
N ALA A 30 -6.36 -11.47 14.71
CA ALA A 30 -5.81 -10.26 15.32
C ALA A 30 -4.28 -10.24 15.27
N SER A 31 -3.64 -11.41 15.45
CA SER A 31 -2.18 -11.55 15.34
C SER A 31 -1.66 -11.36 13.92
N GLU A 32 -2.38 -11.85 12.90
CA GLU A 32 -2.00 -11.65 11.50
C GLU A 32 -2.18 -10.19 11.04
N THR A 33 -3.20 -9.49 11.52
CA THR A 33 -3.39 -8.07 11.20
C THR A 33 -2.41 -7.16 11.92
N GLU A 34 -2.01 -7.45 13.15
CA GLU A 34 -0.96 -6.71 13.86
C GLU A 34 0.43 -6.94 13.26
N GLN A 35 0.73 -8.13 12.76
CA GLN A 35 2.02 -8.44 12.16
C GLN A 35 2.19 -7.80 10.76
N LEU A 36 1.11 -7.61 10.01
CA LEU A 36 1.12 -6.89 8.74
C LEU A 36 1.42 -5.39 8.89
N SER A 37 0.97 -4.75 9.98
CA SER A 37 1.19 -3.32 10.20
C SER A 37 2.63 -2.95 10.54
N ASN A 38 3.45 -3.89 11.03
CA ASN A 38 4.83 -3.65 11.45
C ASN A 38 5.87 -3.70 10.31
N ASP A 39 5.50 -4.20 9.13
CA ASP A 39 6.43 -4.42 8.01
C ASP A 39 6.26 -3.43 6.85
N TYR A 40 5.30 -2.50 6.94
CA TYR A 40 5.11 -1.49 5.91
C TYR A 40 6.09 -0.33 6.05
N TYR A 41 6.55 0.13 4.89
CA TYR A 41 7.35 1.34 4.73
C TYR A 41 6.57 2.37 3.94
N GLU A 42 6.62 3.63 4.36
CA GLU A 42 6.13 4.72 3.54
C GLU A 42 7.26 5.31 2.70
N ILE A 43 6.93 5.66 1.46
CA ILE A 43 7.81 6.40 0.57
C ILE A 43 7.43 7.87 0.67
N TYR A 44 8.31 8.68 1.24
CA TYR A 44 8.02 10.07 1.55
C TYR A 44 8.92 11.04 0.79
N LEU A 45 8.39 12.21 0.44
CA LEU A 45 9.17 13.30 -0.14
C LEU A 45 10.12 13.85 0.91
N LEU A 46 11.41 13.99 0.58
CA LEU A 46 12.42 14.48 1.53
C LEU A 46 12.17 15.94 1.94
N GLU A 47 11.65 16.76 1.02
CA GLU A 47 11.28 18.14 1.29
C GLU A 47 9.82 18.25 1.71
N GLN A 48 9.56 18.88 2.84
CA GLN A 48 8.20 19.01 3.37
C GLN A 48 7.31 19.95 2.53
N LEU A 49 7.90 20.83 1.74
CA LEU A 49 7.19 21.85 0.98
C LEU A 49 6.27 22.68 1.90
N ASN A 50 4.96 22.62 1.66
CA ASN A 50 3.96 23.31 2.47
C ASN A 50 3.18 22.40 3.43
N GLU A 51 3.69 21.16 3.73
CA GLU A 51 3.05 20.21 4.63
C GLU A 51 4.08 19.67 5.64
N ASN A 52 4.02 20.17 6.87
CA ASN A 52 5.01 19.81 7.91
C ASN A 52 5.01 18.32 8.28
N ARG A 53 3.92 17.59 8.05
CA ARG A 53 3.82 16.13 8.23
C ARG A 53 4.48 15.36 7.08
N GLY A 54 4.83 16.06 5.98
CA GLY A 54 5.41 15.50 4.76
C GLY A 54 4.36 14.98 3.79
N TYR A 55 4.84 14.62 2.58
CA TYR A 55 4.04 14.01 1.52
C TYR A 55 4.51 12.57 1.32
N CYS A 56 3.59 11.62 1.33
CA CYS A 56 3.84 10.20 1.06
C CYS A 56 3.12 9.76 -0.21
N ILE A 57 3.68 8.77 -0.93
CA ILE A 57 2.97 8.11 -2.02
C ILE A 57 1.77 7.38 -1.44
N ASP A 58 0.60 7.57 -2.06
CA ASP A 58 -0.69 7.22 -1.49
C ASP A 58 -1.66 6.77 -2.59
N ILE A 59 -2.48 5.77 -2.32
CA ILE A 59 -3.60 5.40 -3.19
C ILE A 59 -4.71 6.43 -3.04
N LYS A 60 -5.26 6.91 -4.15
CA LYS A 60 -6.40 7.84 -4.11
C LYS A 60 -7.62 7.18 -3.44
N GLY A 61 -7.97 7.69 -2.27
CA GLY A 61 -9.04 7.15 -1.43
C GLY A 61 -8.75 7.36 0.04
N SER A 62 -9.10 6.42 0.88
CA SER A 62 -8.87 6.52 2.31
C SER A 62 -8.61 5.16 2.94
N LYS A 63 -7.40 4.93 3.38
CA LYS A 63 -6.99 3.77 4.17
C LYS A 63 -7.48 2.45 3.54
N LEU A 64 -8.16 1.61 4.33
CA LEU A 64 -8.72 0.32 3.88
C LEU A 64 -9.73 0.43 2.72
N ASN A 65 -10.33 1.61 2.53
CA ASN A 65 -11.31 1.87 1.47
C ASN A 65 -10.70 2.57 0.24
N ALA A 66 -9.37 2.68 0.19
CA ALA A 66 -8.70 3.17 -1.01
C ALA A 66 -8.92 2.19 -2.16
N ASP A 67 -9.11 2.73 -3.36
CA ASP A 67 -9.35 1.93 -4.56
C ASP A 67 -8.13 2.04 -5.49
N PRO A 68 -7.38 0.93 -5.69
CA PRO A 68 -6.23 0.90 -6.58
C PRO A 68 -6.51 1.39 -8.00
N ASP A 69 -7.72 1.23 -8.50
CA ASP A 69 -8.10 1.70 -9.84
C ASP A 69 -8.09 3.23 -9.98
N ASN A 70 -8.18 3.96 -8.87
CA ASN A 70 -8.07 5.42 -8.86
C ASN A 70 -6.63 5.92 -9.05
N GLY A 71 -5.63 5.04 -8.97
CA GLY A 71 -4.20 5.34 -9.13
C GLY A 71 -3.60 6.06 -7.93
N LEU A 72 -2.40 6.60 -8.11
CA LEU A 72 -1.57 7.18 -7.07
C LEU A 72 -1.62 8.71 -7.03
N GLN A 73 -1.31 9.25 -5.87
CA GLN A 73 -1.10 10.67 -5.57
C GLN A 73 -0.01 10.81 -4.51
N ALA A 74 0.43 12.02 -4.21
CA ALA A 74 1.15 12.33 -2.99
C ALA A 74 0.16 12.96 -1.99
N HIS A 75 0.11 12.43 -0.78
CA HIS A 75 -0.82 12.84 0.27
C HIS A 75 -0.05 13.10 1.56
N THR A 76 -0.58 13.92 2.47
CA THR A 76 -0.03 14.05 3.82
C THR A 76 0.29 12.68 4.40
N CYS A 77 1.52 12.45 4.87
CA CYS A 77 1.91 11.18 5.47
C CYS A 77 1.08 10.86 6.70
N TYR A 78 0.66 9.61 6.87
CA TYR A 78 -0.10 9.20 8.05
C TYR A 78 0.80 8.77 9.23
N SER A 79 2.10 8.54 9.02
CA SER A 79 3.03 8.10 10.06
C SER A 79 3.13 9.02 11.27
N TYR A 80 2.72 10.31 11.16
CA TYR A 80 2.60 11.19 12.32
C TYR A 80 1.56 10.68 13.36
N GLN A 81 0.73 9.72 13.00
CA GLN A 81 -0.22 9.03 13.89
C GLN A 81 0.39 7.79 14.57
N GLY A 82 1.66 7.48 14.29
CA GLY A 82 2.40 6.37 14.89
C GLY A 82 2.44 5.09 14.06
N GLU A 83 1.79 5.06 12.88
CA GLU A 83 1.75 3.88 12.00
C GLU A 83 1.77 4.28 10.52
N VAL A 84 2.28 3.37 9.67
CA VAL A 84 2.12 3.50 8.21
C VAL A 84 0.74 2.98 7.84
N SER A 85 -0.07 3.82 7.19
CA SER A 85 -1.37 3.41 6.69
C SER A 85 -1.23 2.47 5.49
N VAL A 86 -2.15 1.52 5.34
CA VAL A 86 -2.09 0.49 4.28
C VAL A 86 -2.12 1.09 2.87
N ASP A 87 -2.77 2.24 2.68
CA ASP A 87 -2.83 2.98 1.41
C ASP A 87 -1.54 3.79 1.11
N GLN A 88 -0.60 3.85 2.07
CA GLN A 88 0.75 4.41 1.93
C GLN A 88 1.85 3.36 2.15
N GLY A 89 1.45 2.10 2.38
CA GLY A 89 2.35 1.02 2.79
C GLY A 89 2.95 0.23 1.64
N PHE A 90 4.27 0.20 1.57
CA PHE A 90 5.07 -0.55 0.59
C PHE A 90 5.91 -1.64 1.26
N ASP A 91 6.22 -2.69 0.53
CA ASP A 91 7.14 -3.76 0.91
C ASP A 91 8.59 -3.32 0.60
N ASN A 92 9.41 -3.16 1.63
CA ASN A 92 10.80 -2.74 1.48
C ASN A 92 11.65 -3.76 0.70
N VAL A 93 11.44 -5.05 0.90
CA VAL A 93 12.23 -6.10 0.23
C VAL A 93 11.94 -6.09 -1.28
N LYS A 94 10.70 -5.82 -1.67
CA LYS A 94 10.31 -5.71 -3.07
C LYS A 94 10.86 -4.47 -3.75
N ILE A 95 10.98 -3.36 -3.01
CA ILE A 95 11.61 -2.13 -3.52
C ILE A 95 13.09 -2.38 -3.89
N ASP A 96 13.81 -3.18 -3.11
CA ASP A 96 15.19 -3.56 -3.40
C ASP A 96 15.31 -4.42 -4.69
N ASP A 97 14.20 -5.05 -5.10
CA ASP A 97 14.06 -5.82 -6.36
C ASP A 97 13.45 -4.98 -7.52
N ASP A 98 13.48 -3.66 -7.44
CA ASP A 98 12.88 -2.71 -8.42
C ASP A 98 11.34 -2.79 -8.51
N GLU A 99 10.66 -3.39 -7.53
CA GLU A 99 9.21 -3.62 -7.52
C GLU A 99 8.53 -2.84 -6.39
N PHE A 100 7.82 -1.79 -6.71
CA PHE A 100 7.10 -0.93 -5.75
C PHE A 100 5.73 -1.53 -5.44
N TYR A 101 5.74 -2.56 -4.59
CA TYR A 101 4.60 -3.39 -4.23
C TYR A 101 3.89 -2.90 -2.98
N MET A 102 2.56 -2.84 -3.03
CA MET A 102 1.68 -2.50 -1.92
C MET A 102 0.95 -3.76 -1.42
N PRO A 103 1.43 -4.40 -0.33
CA PRO A 103 1.02 -5.76 0.03
C PRO A 103 -0.45 -5.88 0.41
N PHE A 104 -1.03 -4.87 1.04
CA PHE A 104 -2.43 -4.91 1.46
C PHE A 104 -3.40 -5.03 0.27
N PHE A 105 -3.07 -4.39 -0.84
CA PHE A 105 -3.91 -4.36 -2.05
C PHE A 105 -3.46 -5.36 -3.12
N ASP A 106 -2.34 -6.05 -2.91
CA ASP A 106 -1.72 -6.99 -3.87
C ASP A 106 -1.49 -6.36 -5.26
N VAL A 107 -0.93 -5.16 -5.28
CA VAL A 107 -0.68 -4.38 -6.50
C VAL A 107 0.71 -3.76 -6.51
N CYS A 108 1.20 -3.49 -7.74
CA CYS A 108 2.46 -2.78 -7.98
C CYS A 108 2.20 -1.43 -8.64
N MET A 109 3.06 -0.45 -8.33
CA MET A 109 3.11 0.83 -9.03
C MET A 109 3.47 0.61 -10.50
N GLU A 110 2.74 1.24 -11.40
CA GLU A 110 2.95 1.15 -12.86
C GLU A 110 2.85 2.54 -13.50
N ALA A 111 3.83 2.89 -14.34
CA ALA A 111 3.73 4.05 -15.20
C ALA A 111 2.70 3.81 -16.31
N GLU A 112 1.84 4.78 -16.60
CA GLU A 112 0.89 4.66 -17.73
C GLU A 112 1.64 4.56 -19.06
N ASN A 113 2.69 5.32 -19.20
CA ASN A 113 3.62 5.28 -20.33
C ASN A 113 5.05 5.64 -19.89
N THR A 114 6.03 5.55 -20.79
CA THR A 114 7.45 5.78 -20.53
C THR A 114 7.94 7.15 -21.02
N SER A 115 7.07 8.16 -21.02
CA SER A 115 7.36 9.54 -21.38
C SER A 115 7.08 10.51 -20.23
N ALA A 116 7.57 11.73 -20.31
CA ALA A 116 7.27 12.78 -19.32
C ALA A 116 5.77 13.05 -19.24
N SER A 117 5.33 13.47 -18.06
CA SER A 117 3.93 13.69 -17.67
C SER A 117 3.07 12.40 -17.64
N SER A 118 3.72 11.24 -17.54
CA SER A 118 3.02 9.97 -17.35
C SER A 118 2.44 9.90 -15.94
N THR A 119 1.17 9.55 -15.82
CA THR A 119 0.52 9.26 -14.55
C THR A 119 0.93 7.88 -14.01
N LEU A 120 0.74 7.67 -12.71
CA LEU A 120 1.02 6.41 -12.04
C LEU A 120 -0.29 5.69 -11.76
N LYS A 121 -0.30 4.40 -12.10
CA LYS A 121 -1.41 3.46 -11.87
C LYS A 121 -0.97 2.36 -10.91
N LEU A 122 -1.91 1.58 -10.45
CA LEU A 122 -1.67 0.35 -9.72
C LEU A 122 -2.24 -0.82 -10.53
N ARG A 123 -1.47 -1.90 -10.64
CA ARG A 123 -1.85 -3.11 -11.37
C ARG A 123 -1.29 -4.34 -10.69
N GLY A 124 -1.87 -5.50 -10.95
CA GLY A 124 -1.27 -6.76 -10.54
C GLY A 124 0.20 -6.84 -10.99
N CYS A 125 1.07 -7.28 -10.09
CA CYS A 125 2.51 -7.31 -10.33
C CYS A 125 2.86 -8.31 -11.43
N ASN A 126 3.51 -7.86 -12.48
CA ASN A 126 3.87 -8.69 -13.64
C ASN A 126 5.29 -8.44 -14.16
N LYS A 127 6.06 -7.57 -13.49
CA LYS A 127 7.47 -7.23 -13.78
C LYS A 127 7.71 -6.67 -15.18
N ASN A 128 6.69 -6.09 -15.83
CA ASN A 128 6.89 -5.39 -17.09
C ASN A 128 7.73 -4.11 -16.87
N GLU A 129 8.28 -3.55 -17.96
CA GLU A 129 9.18 -2.40 -17.92
C GLU A 129 8.59 -1.17 -17.23
N LYS A 130 7.27 -0.99 -17.29
CA LYS A 130 6.56 0.14 -16.67
C LYS A 130 6.32 -0.03 -15.17
N GLN A 131 6.58 -1.22 -14.62
CA GLN A 131 6.51 -1.52 -13.19
C GLN A 131 7.89 -1.52 -12.50
N LYS A 132 8.98 -1.38 -13.27
CA LYS A 132 10.33 -1.40 -12.71
C LYS A 132 10.81 0.01 -12.39
N PHE A 133 10.84 0.30 -11.12
CA PHE A 133 11.34 1.57 -10.58
C PHE A 133 12.50 1.30 -9.63
N LYS A 134 13.38 2.26 -9.49
CA LYS A 134 14.47 2.17 -8.52
C LYS A 134 14.82 3.54 -7.93
N PHE A 135 15.37 3.51 -6.72
CA PHE A 135 16.08 4.65 -6.17
C PHE A 135 17.45 4.78 -6.85
N ASN A 136 17.78 5.98 -7.31
CA ASN A 136 19.12 6.30 -7.77
C ASN A 136 19.97 6.93 -6.64
N ASN A 137 21.24 7.20 -6.91
CA ASN A 137 22.17 7.76 -5.93
C ASN A 137 21.82 9.20 -5.47
N ASN A 138 20.91 9.87 -6.16
CA ASN A 138 20.44 11.22 -5.83
C ASN A 138 19.16 11.21 -4.98
N ALA A 139 18.72 10.04 -4.50
CA ALA A 139 17.46 9.81 -3.82
C ALA A 139 16.23 10.09 -4.72
N GLU A 140 16.36 9.96 -6.03
CA GLU A 140 15.25 10.05 -6.98
C GLU A 140 14.72 8.66 -7.27
N ILE A 141 13.40 8.52 -7.39
CA ILE A 141 12.77 7.29 -7.90
C ILE A 141 12.64 7.46 -9.42
N VAL A 142 13.32 6.59 -10.15
CA VAL A 142 13.36 6.64 -11.61
C VAL A 142 12.78 5.38 -12.22
N LEU A 143 12.24 5.49 -13.44
CA LEU A 143 11.87 4.33 -14.24
C LEU A 143 13.16 3.63 -14.69
N ASN A 144 13.25 2.31 -14.49
CA ASN A 144 14.51 1.57 -14.72
C ASN A 144 15.01 1.68 -16.16
N ASP A 145 14.09 1.56 -17.14
CA ASP A 145 14.41 1.63 -18.56
C ASP A 145 14.56 3.05 -19.11
N ASN A 146 14.19 4.07 -18.31
CA ASN A 146 14.40 5.47 -18.68
C ASN A 146 14.73 6.30 -17.42
N THR A 147 15.98 6.26 -17.03
CA THR A 147 16.49 6.93 -15.82
C THR A 147 16.47 8.47 -15.88
N ASN A 148 16.06 9.05 -17.01
CA ASN A 148 15.81 10.49 -17.12
C ASN A 148 14.41 10.90 -16.65
N LEU A 149 13.55 9.92 -16.32
CA LEU A 149 12.21 10.15 -15.78
C LEU A 149 12.20 9.90 -14.27
N CYS A 150 11.90 10.95 -13.51
CA CYS A 150 11.82 10.95 -12.06
C CYS A 150 10.37 11.03 -11.59
N LEU A 151 10.05 10.30 -10.54
CA LEU A 151 8.79 10.45 -9.82
C LEU A 151 8.70 11.86 -9.24
N THR A 152 7.67 12.61 -9.60
CA THR A 152 7.58 14.04 -9.37
C THR A 152 6.22 14.41 -8.79
N VAL A 153 6.19 15.20 -7.71
CA VAL A 153 4.95 15.81 -7.22
C VAL A 153 4.68 17.15 -7.92
N SER A 154 3.41 17.45 -8.14
CA SER A 154 3.00 18.73 -8.74
C SER A 154 3.44 19.93 -7.88
N GLU A 155 3.59 21.08 -8.51
CA GLU A 155 3.94 22.34 -7.81
C GLU A 155 2.84 22.77 -6.85
N ASN A 156 1.59 22.67 -7.27
CA ASN A 156 0.44 23.07 -6.47
C ASN A 156 -0.08 21.89 -5.64
N SER A 157 -0.52 22.21 -4.43
CA SER A 157 -1.30 21.31 -3.58
C SER A 157 -2.76 21.71 -3.58
N ARG A 158 -3.61 20.77 -3.20
CA ARG A 158 -5.03 20.96 -2.92
C ARG A 158 -5.37 20.36 -1.57
N GLU A 159 -6.46 20.80 -0.96
CA GLU A 159 -6.98 20.15 0.23
C GLU A 159 -7.51 18.76 -0.09
N GLY A 160 -7.19 17.79 0.79
CA GLY A 160 -7.72 16.44 0.81
C GLY A 160 -8.92 16.33 1.75
N GLY A 161 -9.30 15.11 2.05
CA GLY A 161 -10.30 14.82 3.09
C GLY A 161 -9.63 14.55 4.44
N GLY A 162 -10.29 14.98 5.55
CA GLY A 162 -9.86 14.61 6.90
C GLY A 162 -8.64 15.40 7.44
N GLY A 163 -8.25 15.00 8.65
CA GLY A 163 -7.14 15.62 9.37
C GLY A 163 -7.47 16.94 10.05
N THR A 164 -6.64 17.28 11.07
CA THR A 164 -6.64 18.61 11.71
C THR A 164 -5.19 18.97 11.99
N PRO A 165 -4.59 19.91 11.22
CA PRO A 165 -5.15 20.60 10.05
C PRO A 165 -5.50 19.64 8.90
N THR A 166 -6.31 20.11 7.95
CA THR A 166 -6.72 19.36 6.76
C THR A 166 -5.50 18.79 6.03
N HIS A 167 -5.61 17.54 5.55
CA HIS A 167 -4.56 16.91 4.75
C HIS A 167 -4.42 17.59 3.40
N LEU A 168 -3.20 17.62 2.87
CA LEU A 168 -2.89 18.16 1.57
C LEU A 168 -2.57 17.04 0.57
N ILE A 169 -2.88 17.29 -0.69
CA ILE A 169 -2.67 16.36 -1.81
C ILE A 169 -1.92 17.09 -2.91
N ARG A 170 -1.03 16.37 -3.59
CA ARG A 170 -0.36 16.76 -4.84
C ARG A 170 -0.53 15.65 -5.88
N ASP A 171 -0.64 16.03 -7.13
CA ASP A 171 -0.60 15.04 -8.21
C ASP A 171 0.80 14.43 -8.33
N LEU A 172 0.87 13.19 -8.77
CA LEU A 172 2.08 12.39 -8.90
C LEU A 172 2.23 11.94 -10.34
N THR A 173 3.39 12.26 -10.94
CA THR A 173 3.71 11.94 -12.34
C THR A 173 5.16 11.50 -12.48
N LEU A 174 5.50 10.89 -13.62
CA LEU A 174 6.89 10.83 -14.08
C LEU A 174 7.17 12.06 -14.91
N ASP A 175 8.21 12.83 -14.58
CA ASP A 175 8.67 13.96 -15.35
C ASP A 175 10.18 13.91 -15.52
N ASN A 176 10.73 14.74 -16.44
CA ASN A 176 12.17 14.81 -16.62
C ASN A 176 12.86 15.16 -15.29
N CYS A 177 13.87 14.40 -14.92
CA CYS A 177 14.69 14.70 -13.76
C CYS A 177 15.35 16.07 -13.92
N SER A 178 15.27 16.95 -12.91
CA SER A 178 15.80 18.29 -12.98
C SER A 178 16.25 18.82 -11.63
N THR A 179 17.41 19.45 -11.58
CA THR A 179 17.93 20.13 -10.40
C THR A 179 17.03 21.28 -9.95
N ASP A 180 16.35 21.95 -10.89
CA ASP A 180 15.50 23.11 -10.60
C ASP A 180 14.26 22.75 -9.81
N ILE A 181 13.81 21.50 -9.91
CA ILE A 181 12.64 20.97 -9.18
C ILE A 181 12.99 19.81 -8.26
N SER A 182 14.27 19.68 -7.88
CA SER A 182 14.76 18.57 -7.05
C SER A 182 14.02 18.41 -5.73
N SER A 183 13.51 19.49 -5.15
CA SER A 183 12.66 19.47 -3.94
C SER A 183 11.34 18.68 -4.14
N ARG A 184 10.92 18.45 -5.36
CA ARG A 184 9.70 17.73 -5.74
C ARG A 184 9.97 16.33 -6.32
N GLN A 185 11.26 15.90 -6.35
CA GLN A 185 11.71 14.66 -7.00
C GLN A 185 12.55 13.76 -6.08
N LYS A 186 12.85 14.19 -4.84
CA LYS A 186 13.69 13.40 -3.93
C LYS A 186 12.85 12.71 -2.88
N TRP A 187 13.06 11.41 -2.75
CA TRP A 187 12.25 10.52 -1.95
C TRP A 187 13.09 9.76 -0.93
N GLY A 188 12.51 9.44 0.19
CA GLY A 188 13.07 8.56 1.20
C GLY A 188 12.12 7.41 1.50
N LEU A 189 12.63 6.44 2.24
CA LEU A 189 11.90 5.27 2.70
C LEU A 189 12.03 5.19 4.22
N ARG A 190 10.92 4.99 4.94
CA ARG A 190 10.94 4.84 6.40
C ARG A 190 9.79 3.96 6.90
N LYS A 191 10.00 3.31 8.04
CA LYS A 191 8.92 2.78 8.87
C LYS A 191 8.23 3.92 9.62
N ALA A 192 7.01 3.70 10.12
CA ALA A 192 6.42 4.57 11.12
C ALA A 192 7.33 4.63 12.35
N GLN A 193 7.42 5.82 12.95
CA GLN A 193 8.21 6.06 14.17
C GLN A 193 7.42 5.68 15.41
#